data_cc2ab7cb8624c9fa37c87c667e6beebd
#
_entry.id   cc2ab7cb8624c9fa37c87c667e6beebd
#
_cell.length_a   1.000
_cell.length_b   1.000
_cell.length_c   1.000
_cell.angle_alpha   90.00
_cell.angle_beta   90.00
_cell.angle_gamma   90.00
#
_symmetry.space_group_name_H-M   'P 1'
#
loop_
_entity.id
_entity.type
_entity.pdbx_description
1 polymer ?
#
loop_
_entity_poly.entity_id
_entity_poly.type
_entity_poly.pdbx_seq_one_letter_code
_entity_poly.pdbx_strand_id
1 'polypeptide(L)'
;MADMKNVSKYGILIDYEYCTGCYTCQVACAQEYGWPEGVVGIEVVETIQKLPNGKVYLSFFPFPTRLCTLCVRRTVKGLMPACVKHCMARCMKYGPIEELSKEMLKKRKTVLWAP
;
A
#
# COMPACT_ATOMS: atom_id res chain seq x y z
N MET A 1 9.23 -16.98 18.27
CA MET A 1 9.81 -15.97 19.13
C MET A 1 8.74 -15.35 20.02
N ALA A 2 9.00 -15.37 21.32
CA ALA A 2 8.05 -14.78 22.26
C ALA A 2 7.84 -13.30 21.98
N ASP A 3 8.90 -12.63 21.54
CA ASP A 3 8.84 -11.21 21.25
C ASP A 3 7.88 -10.87 20.13
N MET A 4 7.68 -11.79 19.21
CA MET A 4 6.78 -11.55 18.08
C MET A 4 5.34 -11.37 18.53
N LYS A 5 5.00 -11.91 19.69
CA LYS A 5 3.65 -11.75 20.23
C LYS A 5 3.43 -10.36 20.82
N ASN A 6 4.52 -9.75 21.28
CA ASN A 6 4.45 -8.45 21.93
C ASN A 6 4.87 -7.31 21.03
N VAL A 7 5.44 -7.62 19.86
CA VAL A 7 5.85 -6.61 18.90
C VAL A 7 4.64 -6.25 18.03
N SER A 8 4.36 -4.99 17.92
CA SER A 8 3.28 -4.54 17.06
C SER A 8 3.56 -4.95 15.63
N LYS A 9 2.60 -5.60 15.02
CA LYS A 9 2.70 -5.95 13.62
C LYS A 9 2.53 -4.68 12.80
N TYR A 10 3.35 -4.54 11.78
CA TYR A 10 3.28 -3.38 10.88
C TYR A 10 2.59 -3.72 9.58
N GLY A 11 2.02 -2.71 8.96
CA GLY A 11 1.31 -2.88 7.72
C GLY A 11 1.21 -1.58 6.96
N ILE A 12 0.43 -1.60 5.89
CA ILE A 12 0.18 -0.42 5.07
C ILE A 12 -1.32 -0.21 4.98
N LEU A 13 -1.76 0.97 5.36
CA LEU A 13 -3.15 1.38 5.19
C LEU A 13 -3.27 2.07 3.82
N ILE A 14 -4.16 1.57 3.01
CA ILE A 14 -4.35 2.06 1.65
C ILE A 14 -5.71 2.69 1.54
N ASP A 15 -5.74 3.99 1.24
CA ASP A 15 -6.97 4.74 1.04
C ASP A 15 -7.20 4.85 -0.46
N TYR A 16 -7.84 3.83 -1.03
CA TYR A 16 -7.98 3.75 -2.47
C TYR A 16 -9.02 4.73 -3.03
N GLU A 17 -9.71 5.46 -2.17
CA GLU A 17 -10.57 6.54 -2.62
C GLU A 17 -9.78 7.63 -3.34
N TYR A 18 -8.55 7.82 -2.91
CA TYR A 18 -7.70 8.90 -3.44
C TYR A 18 -6.59 8.41 -4.37
N CYS A 19 -6.48 7.12 -4.61
CA CYS A 19 -5.47 6.60 -5.53
C CYS A 19 -5.83 7.03 -6.96
N THR A 20 -4.91 7.72 -7.62
CA THR A 20 -5.15 8.27 -8.96
C THR A 20 -4.59 7.40 -10.06
N GLY A 21 -3.96 6.29 -9.73
CA GLY A 21 -3.37 5.40 -10.74
C GLY A 21 -2.10 5.92 -11.36
N CYS A 22 -1.33 6.72 -10.63
CA CYS A 22 -0.09 7.30 -11.18
C CYS A 22 1.04 6.29 -11.31
N TYR A 23 0.91 5.11 -10.69
CA TYR A 23 1.89 4.02 -10.70
C TYR A 23 3.23 4.37 -10.06
N THR A 24 3.36 5.51 -9.41
CA THR A 24 4.61 5.92 -8.79
C THR A 24 5.06 4.94 -7.71
N CYS A 25 4.11 4.41 -6.92
CA CYS A 25 4.46 3.45 -5.88
C CYS A 25 5.09 2.18 -6.47
N GLN A 26 4.54 1.70 -7.59
CA GLN A 26 5.06 0.51 -8.25
C GLN A 26 6.47 0.74 -8.79
N VAL A 27 6.69 1.89 -9.41
CA VAL A 27 8.00 2.25 -9.94
C VAL A 27 9.01 2.46 -8.81
N ALA A 28 8.61 3.15 -7.75
CA ALA A 28 9.49 3.42 -6.62
C ALA A 28 9.96 2.12 -5.96
N CYS A 29 9.05 1.17 -5.79
CA CYS A 29 9.38 -0.12 -5.20
C CYS A 29 10.36 -0.89 -6.08
N ALA A 30 10.12 -0.91 -7.39
CA ALA A 30 10.99 -1.59 -8.34
C ALA A 30 12.39 -0.97 -8.34
N GLN A 31 12.48 0.36 -8.28
CA GLN A 31 13.77 1.04 -8.23
C GLN A 31 14.52 0.77 -6.94
N GLU A 32 13.82 0.76 -5.82
CA GLU A 32 14.45 0.53 -4.53
C GLU A 32 15.14 -0.83 -4.47
N TYR A 33 14.53 -1.85 -5.07
CA TYR A 33 15.06 -3.21 -5.04
C TYR A 33 15.76 -3.63 -6.32
N GLY A 34 15.74 -2.78 -7.34
CA GLY A 34 16.39 -3.09 -8.60
C GLY A 34 15.77 -4.25 -9.34
N TRP A 35 14.48 -4.42 -9.24
CA TRP A 35 13.78 -5.52 -9.90
C TRP A 35 13.71 -5.32 -11.42
N PRO A 36 13.81 -6.43 -12.19
CA PRO A 36 13.70 -6.33 -13.63
C PRO A 36 12.26 -6.06 -14.07
N GLU A 37 12.11 -5.73 -15.34
CA GLU A 37 10.81 -5.50 -15.92
C GLU A 37 9.91 -6.71 -15.72
N GLY A 38 8.65 -6.46 -15.37
CA GLY A 38 7.68 -7.51 -15.14
C GLY A 38 7.64 -8.05 -13.73
N VAL A 39 8.60 -7.66 -12.88
CA VAL A 39 8.63 -8.07 -11.47
C VAL A 39 8.24 -6.88 -10.62
N VAL A 40 7.20 -7.02 -9.82
CA VAL A 40 6.68 -5.92 -9.01
C VAL A 40 6.46 -6.36 -7.58
N GLY A 41 6.81 -5.48 -6.65
CA GLY A 41 6.55 -5.70 -5.23
C GLY A 41 5.23 -5.10 -4.79
N ILE A 42 4.77 -4.08 -5.50
CA ILE A 42 3.43 -3.53 -5.33
C ILE A 42 2.88 -3.27 -6.72
N GLU A 43 1.65 -3.68 -6.95
CA GLU A 43 1.02 -3.56 -8.26
C GLU A 43 -0.21 -2.69 -8.15
N VAL A 44 -0.32 -1.71 -9.04
CA VAL A 44 -1.53 -0.88 -9.11
C VAL A 44 -2.54 -1.60 -9.98
N VAL A 45 -3.66 -1.98 -9.37
CA VAL A 45 -4.72 -2.71 -10.04
C VAL A 45 -5.83 -1.74 -10.43
N GLU A 46 -6.21 -1.77 -11.71
CA GLU A 46 -7.31 -0.95 -12.20
C GLU A 46 -8.58 -1.77 -12.18
N THR A 47 -9.62 -1.24 -11.54
CA THR A 47 -10.90 -1.91 -11.43
C THR A 47 -11.98 -1.05 -12.06
N ILE A 48 -12.70 -1.62 -13.03
CA ILE A 48 -13.80 -0.94 -13.70
C ILE A 48 -15.08 -1.68 -13.33
N GLN A 49 -16.04 -0.95 -12.79
CA GLN A 49 -17.30 -1.53 -12.36
C GLN A 49 -18.49 -0.75 -12.92
N LYS A 50 -19.45 -1.48 -13.50
CA LYS A 50 -20.71 -0.87 -13.93
C LYS A 50 -21.67 -0.79 -12.75
N LEU A 51 -22.20 0.38 -12.52
CA LEU A 51 -23.19 0.58 -11.45
C LEU A 51 -24.59 0.39 -12.00
N PRO A 52 -25.57 0.07 -11.13
CA PRO A 52 -26.95 -0.16 -11.57
C PRO A 52 -27.56 1.04 -12.28
N ASN A 53 -27.08 2.25 -12.00
CA ASN A 53 -27.60 3.46 -12.64
C ASN A 53 -26.99 3.73 -14.01
N GLY A 54 -26.23 2.79 -14.56
CA GLY A 54 -25.58 2.93 -15.86
C GLY A 54 -24.26 3.66 -15.83
N LYS A 55 -23.85 4.17 -14.69
CA LYS A 55 -22.56 4.84 -14.57
C LYS A 55 -21.45 3.83 -14.39
N VAL A 56 -20.23 4.24 -14.76
CA VAL A 56 -19.03 3.41 -14.62
C VAL A 56 -18.20 3.94 -13.46
N TYR A 57 -17.80 3.05 -12.56
CA TYR A 57 -16.92 3.39 -11.45
C TYR A 57 -15.52 2.86 -11.75
N LEU A 58 -14.56 3.77 -11.81
CA LEU A 58 -13.16 3.42 -12.05
C LEU A 58 -12.39 3.59 -10.75
N SER A 59 -11.68 2.55 -10.36
CA SER A 59 -10.94 2.54 -9.11
C SER A 59 -9.54 2.00 -9.34
N PHE A 60 -8.54 2.61 -8.71
CA PHE A 60 -7.18 2.13 -8.71
C PHE A 60 -6.82 1.70 -7.31
N PHE A 61 -6.14 0.57 -7.20
CA PHE A 61 -5.80 -0.03 -5.92
C PHE A 61 -4.35 -0.52 -5.95
N PRO A 62 -3.44 0.08 -5.15
CA PRO A 62 -2.08 -0.44 -5.05
C PRO A 62 -2.07 -1.65 -4.14
N PHE A 63 -1.72 -2.80 -4.69
CA PHE A 63 -1.75 -4.07 -3.98
C PHE A 63 -0.33 -4.60 -3.78
N PRO A 64 0.15 -4.69 -2.52
CA PRO A 64 1.46 -5.30 -2.26
C PRO A 64 1.43 -6.78 -2.60
N THR A 65 2.47 -7.23 -3.33
CA THR A 65 2.56 -8.64 -3.75
C THR A 65 3.33 -9.45 -2.72
N ARG A 66 3.53 -10.74 -3.01
CA ARG A 66 4.32 -11.62 -2.15
C ARG A 66 5.76 -11.11 -1.93
N LEU A 67 6.25 -10.31 -2.86
CA LEU A 67 7.62 -9.79 -2.76
C LEU A 67 7.76 -8.61 -1.81
N CYS A 68 6.63 -8.08 -1.33
CA CYS A 68 6.67 -6.95 -0.41
C CYS A 68 7.11 -7.38 0.98
N THR A 69 8.19 -6.77 1.46
CA THR A 69 8.70 -7.01 2.81
C THR A 69 8.48 -5.81 3.72
N LEU A 70 7.51 -4.94 3.38
CA LEU A 70 7.32 -3.63 4.01
C LEU A 70 8.57 -2.75 3.88
N CYS A 71 9.32 -2.98 2.82
CA CYS A 71 10.55 -2.23 2.52
C CYS A 71 11.52 -2.27 3.69
N VAL A 72 11.81 -3.47 4.18
CA VAL A 72 12.60 -3.66 5.40
C VAL A 72 13.95 -2.96 5.33
N ARG A 73 14.58 -2.90 4.15
CA ARG A 73 15.88 -2.24 4.01
C ARG A 73 15.80 -0.73 4.28
N ARG A 74 14.62 -0.14 4.19
CA ARG A 74 14.41 1.26 4.51
C ARG A 74 13.85 1.43 5.92
N THR A 75 12.90 0.60 6.31
CA THR A 75 12.21 0.76 7.59
C THR A 75 13.11 0.48 8.78
N VAL A 76 14.10 -0.41 8.65
CA VAL A 76 15.08 -0.63 9.73
C VAL A 76 15.94 0.60 9.98
N LYS A 77 16.03 1.50 9.01
CA LYS A 77 16.78 2.75 9.15
C LYS A 77 15.90 3.92 9.59
N GLY A 78 14.64 3.65 9.91
CA GLY A 78 13.70 4.68 10.30
C GLY A 78 13.09 5.44 9.13
N LEU A 79 13.26 4.93 7.90
CA LEU A 79 12.70 5.55 6.70
C LEU A 79 11.36 4.91 6.34
N MET A 80 10.51 5.68 5.68
CA MET A 80 9.25 5.12 5.18
C MET A 80 9.50 4.20 3.99
N PRO A 81 8.61 3.21 3.75
CA PRO A 81 8.70 2.42 2.53
C PRO A 81 8.72 3.31 1.29
N ALA A 82 9.44 2.88 0.24
CA ALA A 82 9.59 3.68 -0.95
C ALA A 82 8.26 4.05 -1.59
N CYS A 83 7.33 3.10 -1.63
CA CYS A 83 6.01 3.36 -2.21
C CYS A 83 5.23 4.42 -1.44
N VAL A 84 5.30 4.38 -0.11
CA VAL A 84 4.60 5.36 0.73
C VAL A 84 5.22 6.73 0.56
N LYS A 85 6.55 6.79 0.55
CA LYS A 85 7.27 8.06 0.42
C LYS A 85 6.96 8.76 -0.91
N HIS A 86 6.86 7.99 -1.98
CA HIS A 86 6.70 8.54 -3.31
C HIS A 86 5.27 8.62 -3.81
N CYS A 87 4.31 8.21 -2.99
CA CYS A 87 2.91 8.30 -3.39
C CYS A 87 2.48 9.75 -3.52
N MET A 88 2.13 10.16 -4.71
CA MET A 88 1.78 11.56 -4.98
C MET A 88 0.43 11.94 -4.38
N ALA A 89 -0.49 10.99 -4.30
CA ALA A 89 -1.81 11.23 -3.70
C ALA A 89 -1.80 11.07 -2.18
N ARG A 90 -0.68 10.58 -1.62
CA ARG A 90 -0.53 10.30 -0.20
C ARG A 90 -1.66 9.42 0.34
N CYS A 91 -2.04 8.44 -0.45
CA CYS A 91 -3.14 7.55 -0.11
C CYS A 91 -2.67 6.29 0.62
N MET A 92 -1.38 6.18 0.93
CA MET A 92 -0.83 5.05 1.67
C MET A 92 -0.13 5.53 2.93
N LYS A 93 -0.29 4.75 4.00
CA LYS A 93 0.35 5.07 5.27
C LYS A 93 0.93 3.81 5.87
N TYR A 94 2.18 3.88 6.32
CA TYR A 94 2.88 2.78 6.96
C TYR A 94 2.89 2.98 8.45
N GLY A 95 2.65 1.93 9.21
CA GLY A 95 2.72 2.01 10.65
C GLY A 95 2.25 0.74 11.34
N PRO A 96 2.17 0.77 12.68
CA PRO A 96 1.62 -0.35 13.44
C PRO A 96 0.16 -0.57 13.08
N ILE A 97 -0.22 -1.83 12.93
CA ILE A 97 -1.58 -2.18 12.51
C ILE A 97 -2.62 -1.65 13.51
N GLU A 98 -2.29 -1.64 14.80
CA GLU A 98 -3.22 -1.12 15.79
C GLU A 98 -3.60 0.32 15.53
N GLU A 99 -2.63 1.16 15.19
CA GLU A 99 -2.90 2.56 14.89
C GLU A 99 -3.59 2.74 13.55
N LEU A 100 -3.17 1.95 12.55
CA LEU A 100 -3.79 2.03 11.23
C LEU A 100 -5.25 1.59 11.25
N SER A 101 -5.57 0.57 12.05
CA SER A 101 -6.95 0.12 12.16
C SER A 101 -7.84 1.19 12.78
N LYS A 102 -7.33 1.97 13.70
CA LYS A 102 -8.08 3.07 14.27
C LYS A 102 -8.36 4.15 13.24
N GLU A 103 -7.41 4.39 12.34
CA GLU A 103 -7.63 5.34 11.26
C GLU A 103 -8.65 4.86 10.26
N MET A 104 -8.76 3.55 10.06
CA MET A 104 -9.77 3.00 9.16
C MET A 104 -11.18 3.37 9.59
N LEU A 105 -11.41 3.53 10.88
CA LEU A 105 -12.72 3.87 11.39
C LEU A 105 -13.16 5.26 10.97
N LYS A 106 -12.22 6.10 10.60
CA LYS A 106 -12.49 7.49 10.21
C LYS A 106 -12.53 7.70 8.71
N LYS A 107 -12.22 6.68 7.93
CA LYS A 107 -12.09 6.80 6.49
C LYS A 107 -12.98 5.80 5.78
N ARG A 108 -13.32 6.13 4.54
CA ARG A 108 -14.06 5.22 3.65
C ARG A 108 -13.09 4.59 2.67
N LYS A 109 -13.51 3.45 2.11
CA LYS A 109 -12.76 2.82 1.00
C LYS A 109 -11.28 2.65 1.32
N THR A 110 -11.01 2.01 2.45
CA THR A 110 -9.65 1.73 2.87
C THR A 110 -9.44 0.23 2.97
N VAL A 111 -8.19 -0.17 2.78
CA VAL A 111 -7.75 -1.55 2.97
C VAL A 111 -6.50 -1.53 3.82
N LEU A 112 -6.44 -2.41 4.80
CA LEU A 112 -5.26 -2.57 5.64
C LEU A 112 -4.55 -3.85 5.21
N TRP A 113 -3.33 -3.70 4.70
CA TRP A 113 -2.54 -4.83 4.23
C TRP A 113 -1.42 -5.13 5.21
N ALA A 114 -1.20 -6.40 5.48
CA ALA A 114 -0.08 -6.87 6.31
C ALA A 114 0.51 -8.11 5.68
N PRO A 115 1.84 -8.26 5.77
CA PRO A 115 2.48 -9.48 5.26
C PRO A 115 2.15 -10.71 6.06
#